data_cc8257021592ce7602072d733b73dc6b
#
_entry.id   cc8257021592ce7602072d733b73dc6b
#
_cell.length_a   1.000
_cell.length_b   1.000
_cell.length_c   1.000
_cell.angle_alpha   90.00
_cell.angle_beta   90.00
_cell.angle_gamma   90.00
#
_symmetry.space_group_name_H-M   'P 1'
#
loop_
_entity.id
_entity.type
_entity.pdbx_description
1 polymer ?
#
loop_
_entity_poly.entity_id
_entity_poly.type
_entity_poly.pdbx_seq_one_letter_code
_entity_poly.pdbx_strand_id
1 'polypeptide(L)'
;MELRFTEEQEMIRDMVRDFAKTEIEPFIERMEEGQFPREILKKMGELGLMGTTAPESLGGSEMDFTSYIIAINELSKVSAVIGVILSVHTSVGTNPILYFGNETQKQKYVPKLASGEYLGAFCLTEPNAGSDAGSLKTRALKDGHNYVINGSKVFITNGGEAEVYIVFASTDPEKGSRGISAFIVEKGTPG
;
A
#
# COMPACT_ATOMS: atom_id res chain seq x y z
N MET A 1 26.35 -11.81 -17.36
CA MET A 1 25.93 -10.67 -16.53
C MET A 1 25.89 -11.19 -15.11
N GLU A 2 26.78 -10.74 -14.24
CA GLU A 2 26.72 -11.07 -12.80
C GLU A 2 25.80 -10.06 -12.13
N LEU A 3 24.74 -10.56 -11.50
CA LEU A 3 23.88 -9.75 -10.63
C LEU A 3 24.46 -9.83 -9.22
N ARG A 4 25.10 -8.75 -8.78
CA ARG A 4 25.60 -8.62 -7.41
C ARG A 4 24.85 -7.49 -6.73
N PHE A 5 24.44 -7.71 -5.50
CA PHE A 5 23.90 -6.67 -4.66
C PHE A 5 25.02 -5.74 -4.19
N THR A 6 24.70 -4.49 -3.94
CA THR A 6 25.60 -3.56 -3.26
C THR A 6 25.73 -3.93 -1.78
N GLU A 7 26.76 -3.40 -1.09
CA GLU A 7 26.91 -3.62 0.36
C GLU A 7 25.67 -3.18 1.14
N GLU A 8 25.06 -2.07 0.76
CA GLU A 8 23.84 -1.55 1.37
C GLU A 8 22.66 -2.50 1.15
N GLN A 9 22.47 -3.02 -0.06
CA GLN A 9 21.42 -3.99 -0.37
C GLN A 9 21.61 -5.31 0.37
N GLU A 10 22.85 -5.76 0.55
CA GLU A 10 23.19 -6.93 1.38
C GLU A 10 22.84 -6.67 2.86
N MET A 11 23.16 -5.50 3.39
CA MET A 11 22.81 -5.12 4.77
C MET A 11 21.30 -5.10 4.97
N ILE A 12 20.54 -4.51 4.03
CA ILE A 12 19.07 -4.50 4.06
C ILE A 12 18.53 -5.93 4.01
N ARG A 13 19.06 -6.77 3.13
CA ARG A 13 18.66 -8.17 3.03
C ARG A 13 18.84 -8.91 4.36
N ASP A 14 19.98 -8.77 4.97
CA ASP A 14 20.30 -9.48 6.21
C ASP A 14 19.46 -8.95 7.38
N MET A 15 19.29 -7.62 7.50
CA MET A 15 18.41 -7.00 8.49
C MET A 15 16.95 -7.48 8.35
N VAL A 16 16.41 -7.50 7.13
CA VAL A 16 15.02 -7.94 6.90
C VAL A 16 14.86 -9.44 7.16
N ARG A 17 15.84 -10.24 6.81
CA ARG A 17 15.85 -11.69 7.10
C ARG A 17 15.83 -11.97 8.59
N ASP A 18 16.67 -11.28 9.35
CA ASP A 18 16.72 -11.44 10.81
C ASP A 18 15.40 -10.99 11.45
N PHE A 19 14.87 -9.84 11.02
CA PHE A 19 13.57 -9.38 11.46
C PHE A 19 12.44 -10.39 11.16
N ALA A 20 12.41 -10.93 9.95
CA ALA A 20 11.40 -11.90 9.55
C ALA A 20 11.44 -13.17 10.44
N LYS A 21 12.64 -13.65 10.78
CA LYS A 21 12.85 -14.80 11.64
C LYS A 21 12.46 -14.54 13.09
N THR A 22 12.82 -13.36 13.62
CA THR A 22 12.67 -13.08 15.06
C THR A 22 11.30 -12.55 15.42
N GLU A 23 10.66 -11.80 14.51
CA GLU A 23 9.41 -11.10 14.79
C GLU A 23 8.21 -11.67 14.05
N ILE A 24 8.39 -12.13 12.80
CA ILE A 24 7.26 -12.60 11.97
C ILE A 24 7.03 -14.10 12.20
N GLU A 25 8.07 -14.93 12.16
CA GLU A 25 7.93 -16.38 12.28
C GLU A 25 7.15 -16.80 13.54
N PRO A 26 7.42 -16.23 14.75
CA PRO A 26 6.65 -16.53 15.95
C PRO A 26 5.19 -16.02 15.92
N PHE A 27 4.86 -15.13 15.00
CA PHE A 27 3.53 -14.53 14.88
C PHE A 27 2.63 -15.25 13.86
N ILE A 28 3.16 -16.19 13.08
CA ILE A 28 2.44 -16.86 11.97
C ILE A 28 1.17 -17.55 12.50
N GLU A 29 1.26 -18.32 13.57
CA GLU A 29 0.11 -19.03 14.15
C GLU A 29 -1.04 -18.08 14.49
N ARG A 30 -0.73 -16.91 15.07
CA ARG A 30 -1.73 -15.88 15.39
C ARG A 30 -2.39 -15.30 14.13
N MET A 31 -1.64 -15.15 13.03
CA MET A 31 -2.20 -14.72 11.75
C MET A 31 -3.12 -15.80 11.14
N GLU A 32 -2.77 -17.06 11.26
CA GLU A 32 -3.60 -18.19 10.82
C GLU A 32 -4.91 -18.28 11.61
N GLU A 33 -4.90 -17.89 12.88
CA GLU A 33 -6.09 -17.72 13.72
C GLU A 33 -6.91 -16.46 13.41
N GLY A 34 -6.48 -15.65 12.44
CA GLY A 34 -7.20 -14.46 11.96
C GLY A 34 -6.76 -13.14 12.61
N GLN A 35 -5.68 -13.12 13.41
CA GLN A 35 -5.19 -11.86 13.97
C GLN A 35 -4.43 -11.06 12.92
N PHE A 36 -4.89 -9.84 12.66
CA PHE A 36 -4.18 -8.93 11.75
C PHE A 36 -2.85 -8.46 12.39
N PRO A 37 -1.72 -8.46 11.65
CA PRO A 37 -0.38 -8.27 12.21
C PRO A 37 0.00 -6.80 12.45
N ARG A 38 -0.86 -6.00 13.07
CA ARG A 38 -0.67 -4.56 13.26
C ARG A 38 0.62 -4.22 14.03
N GLU A 39 0.97 -5.00 15.04
CA GLU A 39 2.19 -4.82 15.82
C GLU A 39 3.47 -5.10 14.99
N ILE A 40 3.42 -6.06 14.07
CA ILE A 40 4.52 -6.33 13.13
C ILE A 40 4.70 -5.17 12.17
N LEU A 41 3.60 -4.65 11.60
CA LEU A 41 3.65 -3.51 10.68
C LEU A 41 4.22 -2.25 11.34
N LYS A 42 3.90 -2.02 12.62
CA LYS A 42 4.49 -0.93 13.39
C LYS A 42 6.02 -1.09 13.52
N LYS A 43 6.50 -2.26 13.88
CA LYS A 43 7.95 -2.56 13.94
C LYS A 43 8.61 -2.41 12.56
N MET A 44 7.93 -2.81 11.49
CA MET A 44 8.41 -2.56 10.12
C MET A 44 8.53 -1.06 9.82
N GLY A 45 7.61 -0.24 10.31
CA GLY A 45 7.70 1.21 10.22
C GLY A 45 8.90 1.79 10.97
N GLU A 46 9.18 1.30 12.19
CA GLU A 46 10.34 1.68 13.00
C GLU A 46 11.68 1.34 12.31
N LEU A 47 11.69 0.27 11.50
CA LEU A 47 12.83 -0.11 10.66
C LEU A 47 12.88 0.63 9.30
N GLY A 48 11.92 1.53 9.02
CA GLY A 48 11.84 2.26 7.76
C GLY A 48 11.29 1.45 6.58
N LEU A 49 10.86 0.20 6.79
CA LEU A 49 10.37 -0.68 5.72
C LEU A 49 9.03 -0.24 5.14
N MET A 50 8.18 0.42 5.93
CA MET A 50 6.88 0.93 5.43
C MET A 50 7.04 2.17 4.54
N GLY A 51 8.16 2.91 4.69
CA GLY A 51 8.48 4.11 3.93
C GLY A 51 9.63 3.95 2.93
N THR A 52 9.91 2.73 2.47
CA THR A 52 11.11 2.41 1.65
C THR A 52 11.33 3.35 0.46
N THR A 53 10.27 3.66 -0.29
CA THR A 53 10.36 4.49 -1.51
C THR A 53 10.03 5.96 -1.28
N ALA A 54 9.58 6.32 -0.09
CA ALA A 54 9.26 7.71 0.24
C ALA A 54 10.55 8.49 0.58
N PRO A 55 10.65 9.78 0.20
CA PRO A 55 11.81 10.60 0.51
C PRO A 55 11.90 10.88 2.01
N GLU A 56 13.11 11.11 2.50
CA GLU A 56 13.38 11.46 3.91
C GLU A 56 12.61 12.69 4.37
N SER A 57 12.41 13.67 3.48
CA SER A 57 11.62 14.89 3.75
C SER A 57 10.15 14.62 4.08
N LEU A 58 9.66 13.42 3.79
CA LEU A 58 8.32 12.92 4.10
C LEU A 58 8.35 11.73 5.08
N GLY A 59 9.48 11.55 5.79
CA GLY A 59 9.64 10.50 6.80
C GLY A 59 9.92 9.12 6.24
N GLY A 60 10.24 9.01 4.97
CA GLY A 60 10.64 7.75 4.33
C GLY A 60 12.13 7.45 4.49
N SER A 61 12.54 6.30 3.98
CA SER A 61 13.93 5.82 4.03
C SER A 61 14.70 6.05 2.73
N GLU A 62 14.02 6.53 1.69
CA GLU A 62 14.59 6.86 0.36
C GLU A 62 15.46 5.75 -0.23
N MET A 63 15.12 4.49 0.07
CA MET A 63 15.82 3.32 -0.47
C MET A 63 15.57 3.16 -1.96
N ASP A 64 16.54 2.57 -2.66
CA ASP A 64 16.35 2.20 -4.06
C ASP A 64 15.30 1.09 -4.24
N PHE A 65 14.79 0.97 -5.48
CA PHE A 65 13.72 0.01 -5.77
C PHE A 65 14.18 -1.45 -5.61
N THR A 66 15.46 -1.75 -5.80
CA THR A 66 16.02 -3.09 -5.59
C THR A 66 15.96 -3.46 -4.11
N SER A 67 16.33 -2.56 -3.22
CA SER A 67 16.23 -2.72 -1.77
C SER A 67 14.80 -3.00 -1.31
N TYR A 68 13.80 -2.27 -1.87
CA TYR A 68 12.39 -2.54 -1.65
C TYR A 68 11.99 -3.97 -2.07
N ILE A 69 12.41 -4.43 -3.25
CA ILE A 69 12.12 -5.80 -3.72
C ILE A 69 12.83 -6.85 -2.87
N ILE A 70 14.06 -6.58 -2.42
CA ILE A 70 14.78 -7.45 -1.49
C ILE A 70 13.98 -7.61 -0.20
N ALA A 71 13.47 -6.52 0.37
CA ALA A 71 12.66 -6.55 1.59
C ALA A 71 11.40 -7.42 1.39
N ILE A 72 10.64 -7.21 0.32
CA ILE A 72 9.46 -8.05 0.01
C ILE A 72 9.87 -9.53 -0.11
N ASN A 73 10.96 -9.82 -0.79
CA ASN A 73 11.43 -11.20 -1.01
C ASN A 73 11.77 -11.89 0.32
N GLU A 74 12.56 -11.24 1.18
CA GLU A 74 12.96 -11.83 2.47
C GLU A 74 11.75 -12.01 3.42
N LEU A 75 10.85 -11.04 3.49
CA LEU A 75 9.61 -11.16 4.26
C LEU A 75 8.73 -12.30 3.75
N SER A 76 8.58 -12.41 2.41
CA SER A 76 7.72 -13.43 1.78
C SER A 76 8.23 -14.85 1.94
N LYS A 77 9.53 -15.06 2.18
CA LYS A 77 10.08 -16.38 2.50
C LYS A 77 9.57 -16.93 3.83
N VAL A 78 9.22 -16.04 4.75
CA VAL A 78 8.69 -16.38 6.08
C VAL A 78 7.16 -16.27 6.08
N SER A 79 6.61 -15.18 5.55
CA SER A 79 5.16 -14.96 5.46
C SER A 79 4.79 -14.20 4.16
N ALA A 80 4.14 -14.91 3.24
CA ALA A 80 3.60 -14.29 2.03
C ALA A 80 2.57 -13.19 2.36
N VAL A 81 1.86 -13.30 3.47
CA VAL A 81 0.90 -12.30 3.95
C VAL A 81 1.60 -10.97 4.22
N ILE A 82 2.69 -11.00 5.01
CA ILE A 82 3.46 -9.78 5.32
C ILE A 82 4.09 -9.18 4.07
N GLY A 83 4.66 -10.03 3.19
CA GLY A 83 5.22 -9.57 1.93
C GLY A 83 4.19 -8.86 1.03
N VAL A 84 2.98 -9.41 0.93
CA VAL A 84 1.88 -8.80 0.14
C VAL A 84 1.38 -7.51 0.81
N ILE A 85 1.26 -7.46 2.13
CA ILE A 85 0.88 -6.24 2.85
C ILE A 85 1.87 -5.11 2.53
N LEU A 86 3.19 -5.35 2.66
CA LEU A 86 4.21 -4.36 2.33
C LEU A 86 4.16 -3.96 0.85
N SER A 87 4.03 -4.95 -0.04
CA SER A 87 3.98 -4.71 -1.48
C SER A 87 2.83 -3.78 -1.87
N VAL A 88 1.61 -4.06 -1.41
CA VAL A 88 0.42 -3.25 -1.70
C VAL A 88 0.50 -1.89 -1.01
N HIS A 89 0.89 -1.86 0.26
CA HIS A 89 1.04 -0.63 1.02
C HIS A 89 1.95 0.38 0.31
N THR A 90 3.12 -0.07 -0.14
CA THR A 90 4.11 0.80 -0.78
C THR A 90 3.73 1.12 -2.23
N SER A 91 3.53 0.09 -3.07
CA SER A 91 3.42 0.28 -4.52
C SER A 91 2.14 0.97 -4.96
N VAL A 92 1.02 0.65 -4.33
CA VAL A 92 -0.31 1.12 -4.76
C VAL A 92 -1.10 1.84 -3.66
N GLY A 93 -0.67 1.79 -2.41
CA GLY A 93 -1.20 2.59 -1.30
C GLY A 93 -0.49 3.94 -1.17
N THR A 94 0.84 3.94 -1.08
CA THR A 94 1.67 5.13 -0.83
C THR A 94 2.12 5.83 -2.12
N ASN A 95 2.67 5.09 -3.08
CA ASN A 95 3.25 5.66 -4.29
C ASN A 95 2.26 6.46 -5.17
N PRO A 96 0.97 6.13 -5.30
CA PRO A 96 0.03 7.00 -6.00
C PRO A 96 -0.07 8.41 -5.38
N ILE A 97 0.02 8.51 -4.06
CA ILE A 97 0.01 9.81 -3.38
C ILE A 97 1.32 10.54 -3.61
N LEU A 98 2.46 9.84 -3.55
CA LEU A 98 3.78 10.42 -3.83
C LEU A 98 3.89 10.98 -5.24
N TYR A 99 3.41 10.24 -6.25
CA TYR A 99 3.61 10.61 -7.66
C TYR A 99 2.55 11.56 -8.19
N PHE A 100 1.31 11.46 -7.71
CA PHE A 100 0.17 12.17 -8.29
C PHE A 100 -0.54 13.10 -7.30
N GLY A 101 -0.27 12.97 -6.00
CA GLY A 101 -0.83 13.86 -4.98
C GLY A 101 -0.24 15.27 -5.06
N ASN A 102 -1.03 16.27 -4.66
CA ASN A 102 -0.52 17.61 -4.42
C ASN A 102 0.26 17.66 -3.08
N GLU A 103 0.99 18.76 -2.83
CA GLU A 103 1.85 18.86 -1.64
C GLU A 103 1.08 18.71 -0.32
N THR A 104 -0.15 19.22 -0.25
CA THR A 104 -1.01 19.08 0.93
C THR A 104 -1.35 17.61 1.20
N GLN A 105 -1.66 16.84 0.14
CA GLN A 105 -1.94 15.41 0.24
C GLN A 105 -0.69 14.63 0.65
N LYS A 106 0.46 14.92 0.04
CA LYS A 106 1.73 14.27 0.39
C LYS A 106 2.07 14.49 1.86
N GLN A 107 2.05 15.73 2.31
CA GLN A 107 2.36 16.09 3.70
C GLN A 107 1.35 15.48 4.70
N LYS A 108 0.11 15.33 4.32
CA LYS A 108 -0.93 14.76 5.19
C LYS A 108 -0.78 13.25 5.38
N TYR A 109 -0.51 12.52 4.30
CA TYR A 109 -0.62 11.06 4.30
C TYR A 109 0.71 10.33 4.32
N VAL A 110 1.71 10.79 3.55
CA VAL A 110 2.94 10.04 3.35
C VAL A 110 3.73 9.81 4.65
N PRO A 111 3.91 10.81 5.55
CA PRO A 111 4.63 10.58 6.80
C PRO A 111 4.00 9.49 7.67
N LYS A 112 2.68 9.43 7.71
CA LYS A 112 1.94 8.44 8.50
C LYS A 112 1.97 7.05 7.86
N LEU A 113 1.96 6.99 6.53
CA LEU A 113 2.16 5.74 5.79
C LEU A 113 3.59 5.25 5.95
N ALA A 114 4.59 6.12 5.83
CA ALA A 114 6.00 5.77 5.94
C ALA A 114 6.36 5.25 7.34
N SER A 115 5.78 5.81 8.39
CA SER A 115 5.98 5.35 9.78
C SER A 115 5.22 4.07 10.13
N GLY A 116 4.29 3.60 9.28
CA GLY A 116 3.40 2.48 9.60
C GLY A 116 2.26 2.85 10.58
N GLU A 117 2.10 4.13 10.93
CA GLU A 117 0.92 4.62 11.67
C GLU A 117 -0.36 4.40 10.86
N TYR A 118 -0.30 4.69 9.55
CA TYR A 118 -1.35 4.41 8.59
C TYR A 118 -0.96 3.25 7.68
N LEU A 119 -1.96 2.46 7.31
CA LEU A 119 -1.85 1.42 6.29
C LEU A 119 -2.61 1.86 5.05
N GLY A 120 -2.01 1.63 3.88
CA GLY A 120 -2.61 1.91 2.59
C GLY A 120 -3.28 0.69 1.97
N ALA A 121 -4.40 0.90 1.28
CA ALA A 121 -5.11 -0.10 0.49
C ALA A 121 -5.41 0.44 -0.92
N PHE A 122 -5.60 -0.50 -1.88
CA PHE A 122 -5.83 -0.18 -3.28
C PHE A 122 -7.13 -0.81 -3.77
N CYS A 123 -8.11 0.04 -4.10
CA CYS A 123 -9.47 -0.36 -4.42
C CYS A 123 -9.76 -0.15 -5.91
N LEU A 124 -9.27 -1.08 -6.75
CA LEU A 124 -9.49 -1.08 -8.19
C LEU A 124 -10.50 -2.16 -8.61
N THR A 125 -10.23 -3.41 -8.24
CA THR A 125 -10.96 -4.59 -8.70
C THR A 125 -12.43 -4.59 -8.27
N GLU A 126 -13.30 -4.98 -9.19
CA GLU A 126 -14.73 -5.15 -8.96
C GLU A 126 -15.18 -6.58 -9.32
N PRO A 127 -16.38 -7.04 -8.88
CA PRO A 127 -16.86 -8.39 -9.23
C PRO A 127 -16.84 -8.71 -10.73
N ASN A 128 -17.02 -7.69 -11.58
CA ASN A 128 -17.05 -7.83 -13.04
C ASN A 128 -15.94 -7.10 -13.77
N ALA A 129 -14.94 -6.58 -13.07
CA ALA A 129 -13.80 -5.84 -13.63
C ALA A 129 -12.52 -6.19 -12.89
N GLY A 130 -11.84 -7.25 -13.34
CA GLY A 130 -10.53 -7.68 -12.87
C GLY A 130 -9.43 -7.29 -13.86
N SER A 131 -9.09 -8.22 -14.79
CA SER A 131 -8.07 -7.96 -15.83
C SER A 131 -8.46 -6.81 -16.75
N ASP A 132 -9.76 -6.66 -17.04
CA ASP A 132 -10.29 -5.46 -17.72
C ASP A 132 -10.67 -4.39 -16.69
N ALA A 133 -9.67 -3.77 -16.08
CA ALA A 133 -9.86 -2.71 -15.10
C ALA A 133 -10.54 -1.45 -15.69
N GLY A 134 -10.44 -1.27 -17.01
CA GLY A 134 -11.10 -0.16 -17.72
C GLY A 134 -12.63 -0.25 -17.73
N SER A 135 -13.19 -1.44 -17.45
CA SER A 135 -14.63 -1.69 -17.42
C SER A 135 -15.28 -1.51 -16.05
N LEU A 136 -14.58 -0.95 -15.07
CA LEU A 136 -15.12 -0.72 -13.72
C LEU A 136 -16.45 0.06 -13.75
N LYS A 137 -17.32 -0.27 -12.80
CA LYS A 137 -18.70 0.28 -12.70
C LYS A 137 -18.87 1.27 -11.54
N THR A 138 -17.95 1.30 -10.57
CA THR A 138 -17.96 2.29 -9.48
C THR A 138 -18.00 3.70 -10.07
N ARG A 139 -18.92 4.54 -9.60
CA ARG A 139 -19.17 5.90 -10.07
C ARG A 139 -18.76 6.90 -9.00
N ALA A 140 -18.23 8.03 -9.43
CA ALA A 140 -18.01 9.19 -8.58
C ALA A 140 -18.75 10.38 -9.18
N LEU A 141 -19.86 10.76 -8.57
CA LEU A 141 -20.68 11.90 -9.00
C LEU A 141 -20.29 13.13 -8.21
N LYS A 142 -20.07 14.23 -8.93
CA LYS A 142 -19.75 15.51 -8.31
C LYS A 142 -20.97 16.09 -7.60
N ASP A 143 -20.80 16.46 -6.35
CA ASP A 143 -21.81 17.12 -5.51
C ASP A 143 -21.16 18.35 -4.86
N GLY A 144 -21.36 19.51 -5.45
CA GLY A 144 -20.72 20.76 -5.05
C GLY A 144 -19.19 20.67 -5.12
N HIS A 145 -18.53 20.74 -3.97
CA HIS A 145 -17.08 20.59 -3.83
C HIS A 145 -16.64 19.15 -3.53
N ASN A 146 -17.60 18.25 -3.34
CA ASN A 146 -17.35 16.84 -2.99
C ASN A 146 -17.64 15.91 -4.16
N TYR A 147 -17.34 14.63 -3.96
CA TYR A 147 -17.78 13.53 -4.81
C TYR A 147 -18.51 12.49 -3.98
N VAL A 148 -19.61 12.00 -4.50
CA VAL A 148 -20.33 10.84 -3.94
C VAL A 148 -19.91 9.61 -4.75
N ILE A 149 -19.25 8.65 -4.08
CA ILE A 149 -18.73 7.44 -4.69
C ILE A 149 -19.72 6.29 -4.39
N ASN A 150 -20.20 5.62 -5.45
CA ASN A 150 -21.08 4.48 -5.34
C ASN A 150 -20.54 3.31 -6.15
N GLY A 151 -20.43 2.14 -5.52
CA GLY A 151 -19.94 0.92 -6.15
C GLY A 151 -19.46 -0.10 -5.13
N SER A 152 -18.89 -1.19 -5.64
CA SER A 152 -18.32 -2.25 -4.80
C SER A 152 -16.96 -2.65 -5.31
N LYS A 153 -16.03 -2.88 -4.40
CA LYS A 153 -14.68 -3.36 -4.68
C LYS A 153 -14.45 -4.71 -4.00
N VAL A 154 -13.69 -5.59 -4.63
CA VAL A 154 -13.40 -6.94 -4.12
C VAL A 154 -11.91 -7.23 -4.14
N PHE A 155 -11.48 -8.20 -3.34
CA PHE A 155 -10.08 -8.64 -3.24
C PHE A 155 -9.12 -7.52 -2.85
N ILE A 156 -9.54 -6.70 -1.89
CA ILE A 156 -8.77 -5.53 -1.44
C ILE A 156 -7.82 -5.94 -0.32
N THR A 157 -6.55 -6.06 -0.63
CA THR A 157 -5.50 -6.25 0.38
C THR A 157 -5.53 -5.09 1.37
N ASN A 158 -5.45 -5.39 2.65
CA ASN A 158 -5.59 -4.44 3.77
C ASN A 158 -7.02 -3.85 3.92
N GLY A 159 -8.01 -4.36 3.17
CA GLY A 159 -9.40 -3.92 3.26
C GLY A 159 -9.96 -4.14 4.68
N GLY A 160 -10.63 -3.12 5.23
CA GLY A 160 -11.12 -3.12 6.61
C GLY A 160 -10.08 -2.69 7.66
N GLU A 161 -8.81 -2.91 7.39
CA GLU A 161 -7.70 -2.57 8.28
C GLU A 161 -7.03 -1.23 7.97
N ALA A 162 -6.94 -0.87 6.69
CA ALA A 162 -6.27 0.34 6.23
C ALA A 162 -6.94 1.63 6.73
N GLU A 163 -6.15 2.66 6.97
CA GLU A 163 -6.60 4.02 7.25
C GLU A 163 -6.81 4.83 5.97
N VAL A 164 -6.11 4.48 4.88
CA VAL A 164 -6.16 5.20 3.60
C VAL A 164 -6.41 4.22 2.46
N TYR A 165 -7.40 4.52 1.65
CA TYR A 165 -7.81 3.74 0.49
C TYR A 165 -7.63 4.55 -0.78
N ILE A 166 -6.92 4.03 -1.77
CA ILE A 166 -6.86 4.58 -3.12
C ILE A 166 -7.99 3.96 -3.93
N VAL A 167 -9.09 4.67 -4.11
CA VAL A 167 -10.32 4.19 -4.74
C VAL A 167 -10.44 4.68 -6.16
N PHE A 168 -10.60 3.77 -7.12
CA PHE A 168 -10.83 4.09 -8.52
C PHE A 168 -12.33 4.08 -8.84
N ALA A 169 -12.80 5.19 -9.44
CA ALA A 169 -14.18 5.36 -9.84
C ALA A 169 -14.28 6.14 -11.14
N SER A 170 -15.32 5.89 -11.94
CA SER A 170 -15.60 6.66 -13.14
C SER A 170 -16.28 7.98 -12.80
N THR A 171 -15.66 9.08 -13.18
CA THR A 171 -16.21 10.45 -13.14
C THR A 171 -16.88 10.84 -14.44
N ASP A 172 -16.55 10.16 -15.55
CA ASP A 172 -17.12 10.41 -16.88
C ASP A 172 -17.20 9.07 -17.67
N PRO A 173 -18.32 8.35 -17.55
CA PRO A 173 -18.48 7.04 -18.21
C PRO A 173 -18.41 7.07 -19.73
N GLU A 174 -18.76 8.20 -20.35
CA GLU A 174 -18.76 8.32 -21.81
C GLU A 174 -17.31 8.29 -22.38
N LYS A 175 -16.32 8.61 -21.54
CA LYS A 175 -14.91 8.54 -21.90
C LYS A 175 -14.27 7.15 -21.67
N GLY A 176 -15.03 6.16 -21.20
CA GLY A 176 -14.52 4.82 -20.89
C GLY A 176 -13.37 4.88 -19.88
N SER A 177 -12.25 4.19 -20.14
CA SER A 177 -11.09 4.16 -19.24
C SER A 177 -10.46 5.55 -19.00
N ARG A 178 -10.59 6.49 -19.92
CA ARG A 178 -10.12 7.88 -19.77
C ARG A 178 -10.98 8.72 -18.83
N GLY A 179 -12.16 8.24 -18.47
CA GLY A 179 -13.05 8.87 -17.50
C GLY A 179 -12.87 8.35 -16.08
N ILE A 180 -11.86 7.50 -15.81
CA ILE A 180 -11.57 6.95 -14.50
C ILE A 180 -10.65 7.91 -13.73
N SER A 181 -10.97 8.15 -12.46
CA SER A 181 -10.18 8.95 -11.53
C SER A 181 -9.86 8.14 -10.27
N ALA A 182 -8.76 8.51 -9.59
CA ALA A 182 -8.39 7.95 -8.30
C ALA A 182 -8.74 8.94 -7.18
N PHE A 183 -9.25 8.42 -6.08
CA PHE A 183 -9.65 9.17 -4.90
C PHE A 183 -8.90 8.65 -3.68
N ILE A 184 -8.44 9.55 -2.82
CA ILE A 184 -7.97 9.20 -1.49
C ILE A 184 -9.21 9.20 -0.57
N VAL A 185 -9.54 8.04 0.00
CA VAL A 185 -10.67 7.87 0.92
C VAL A 185 -10.11 7.44 2.28
N GLU A 186 -10.47 8.15 3.34
CA GLU A 186 -10.05 7.84 4.70
C GLU A 186 -11.01 6.82 5.35
N LYS A 187 -10.48 6.00 6.24
CA LYS A 187 -11.29 5.15 7.12
C LYS A 187 -12.27 6.01 7.92
N GLY A 188 -13.53 5.59 7.95
CA GLY A 188 -14.58 6.34 8.64
C GLY A 188 -15.25 7.42 7.79
N THR A 189 -14.89 7.56 6.51
CA THR A 189 -15.70 8.37 5.58
C THR A 189 -17.14 7.84 5.57
N PRO A 190 -18.17 8.71 5.73
CA PRO A 190 -19.56 8.29 5.76
C PRO A 190 -20.00 7.56 4.48
N GLY A 191 -20.78 6.49 4.61
CA GLY A 191 -21.29 5.65 3.52
C GLY A 191 -20.74 4.20 3.51
#